data_e53aef574e11efab8962e9c58fd99ab9
#
_entry.id   e53aef574e11efab8962e9c58fd99ab9
#
_cell.length_a   1.000
_cell.length_b   1.000
_cell.length_c   1.000
_cell.angle_alpha   90.00
_cell.angle_beta   90.00
_cell.angle_gamma   90.00
#
_symmetry.space_group_name_H-M   'P 1'
#
loop_
_entity.id
_entity.type
_entity.pdbx_description
1 polymer ?
#
loop_
_entity_poly.entity_id
_entity_poly.type
_entity_poly.pdbx_seq_one_letter_code
_entity_poly.pdbx_strand_id
1 'polypeptide(L)'
;MEKQTIFSLKIGESGRISGFVSEEIPTKLYELGIIPGSFITVKHRLPLGGPVCIHLMDSSNLIALRGSEAKSIIIEKFLGE
;
A
#
# COMPACT_ATOMS: atom_id res chain seq x y z
N MET A 1 3.09 -11.92 16.10
CA MET A 1 3.89 -11.16 15.16
C MET A 1 3.00 -10.26 14.33
N GLU A 2 3.31 -8.99 14.31
CA GLU A 2 2.47 -8.05 13.61
C GLU A 2 2.75 -8.09 12.12
N LYS A 3 1.70 -7.97 11.34
CA LYS A 3 1.84 -7.89 9.91
C LYS A 3 2.10 -6.45 9.51
N GLN A 4 2.96 -6.27 8.51
CA GLN A 4 3.21 -4.95 7.98
C GLN A 4 2.15 -4.59 6.96
N THR A 5 1.73 -3.34 6.99
CA THR A 5 0.77 -2.83 6.02
C THR A 5 1.40 -1.65 5.30
N ILE A 6 0.72 -1.20 4.24
CA ILE A 6 1.21 -0.04 3.51
C ILE A 6 1.37 1.15 4.46
N PHE A 7 0.49 1.26 5.45
CA PHE A 7 0.54 2.37 6.37
C PHE A 7 1.84 2.41 7.18
N SER A 8 2.48 1.26 7.38
CA SER A 8 3.70 1.20 8.17
C SER A 8 4.96 1.49 7.35
N LEU A 9 4.85 1.60 6.04
CA LEU A 9 6.01 1.89 5.21
C LEU A 9 6.35 3.38 5.26
N LYS A 10 7.63 3.66 5.17
CA LYS A 10 8.11 5.03 5.12
C LYS A 10 8.22 5.49 3.68
N ILE A 11 8.30 6.80 3.49
CA ILE A 11 8.48 7.37 2.16
C ILE A 11 9.73 6.76 1.54
N GLY A 12 9.58 6.29 0.30
CA GLY A 12 10.67 5.67 -0.44
C GLY A 12 10.75 4.17 -0.29
N GLU A 13 10.03 3.60 0.66
CA GLU A 13 10.06 2.15 0.85
C GLU A 13 9.09 1.48 -0.10
N SER A 14 9.46 0.27 -0.51
CA SER A 14 8.68 -0.52 -1.47
C SER A 14 8.34 -1.87 -0.88
N GLY A 15 7.33 -2.49 -1.46
CA GLY A 15 6.96 -3.81 -1.04
C GLY A 15 6.00 -4.45 -2.02
N ARG A 16 5.70 -5.70 -1.77
CA ARG A 16 4.75 -6.46 -2.56
C ARG A 16 3.50 -6.70 -1.75
N ILE A 17 2.35 -6.46 -2.35
CA ILE A 17 1.09 -6.70 -1.68
C ILE A 17 0.90 -8.20 -1.53
N SER A 18 0.70 -8.65 -0.28
CA SER A 18 0.53 -10.08 -0.02
C SER A 18 -0.92 -10.42 0.32
N GLY A 19 -1.71 -9.43 0.72
CA GLY A 19 -3.10 -9.71 1.05
C GLY A 19 -3.75 -8.53 1.72
N PHE A 20 -4.88 -8.81 2.36
CA PHE A 20 -5.65 -7.77 3.01
C PHE A 20 -6.02 -8.25 4.41
N VAL A 21 -6.18 -7.28 5.31
CA VAL A 21 -6.51 -7.60 6.69
C VAL A 21 -7.95 -8.13 6.79
N SER A 22 -8.85 -7.56 5.99
CA SER A 22 -10.26 -7.90 6.02
C SER A 22 -10.65 -8.57 4.71
N GLU A 23 -11.66 -9.44 4.76
CA GLU A 23 -12.19 -10.05 3.55
C GLU A 23 -13.06 -9.08 2.76
N GLU A 24 -13.51 -8.01 3.41
CA GLU A 24 -14.32 -7.01 2.72
C GLU A 24 -13.41 -5.96 2.15
N ILE A 25 -13.07 -6.11 0.90
CA ILE A 25 -12.16 -5.21 0.24
C ILE A 25 -12.92 -4.36 -0.74
N PRO A 26 -12.77 -3.04 -0.66
CA PRO A 26 -13.47 -2.16 -1.60
C PRO A 26 -13.11 -2.52 -3.03
N THR A 27 -14.13 -2.65 -3.85
CA THR A 27 -13.94 -2.97 -5.26
C THR A 27 -12.98 -1.99 -5.92
N LYS A 28 -13.00 -0.74 -5.50
CA LYS A 28 -12.16 0.27 -6.13
C LYS A 28 -10.67 -0.07 -6.02
N LEU A 29 -10.26 -0.78 -4.96
CA LEU A 29 -8.86 -1.13 -4.82
C LEU A 29 -8.44 -2.11 -5.90
N TYR A 30 -9.31 -3.08 -6.18
CA TYR A 30 -9.03 -4.01 -7.27
C TYR A 30 -8.97 -3.28 -8.60
N GLU A 31 -9.90 -2.35 -8.80
CA GLU A 31 -9.94 -1.62 -10.07
C GLU A 31 -8.70 -0.76 -10.26
N LEU A 32 -8.09 -0.33 -9.17
CA LEU A 32 -6.87 0.46 -9.23
C LEU A 32 -5.63 -0.39 -9.40
N GLY A 33 -5.77 -1.71 -9.34
CA GLY A 33 -4.62 -2.60 -9.50
C GLY A 33 -3.97 -2.96 -8.18
N ILE A 34 -4.62 -2.66 -7.06
CA ILE A 34 -4.08 -3.00 -5.75
C ILE A 34 -4.54 -4.41 -5.42
N ILE A 35 -3.78 -5.38 -5.90
CA ILE A 35 -4.10 -6.79 -5.75
C ILE A 35 -2.87 -7.52 -5.25
N PRO A 36 -3.04 -8.71 -4.64
CA PRO A 36 -1.89 -9.48 -4.20
C PRO A 36 -0.95 -9.74 -5.36
N GLY A 37 0.34 -9.57 -5.11
CA GLY A 37 1.35 -9.72 -6.13
C GLY A 37 1.82 -8.41 -6.73
N SER A 38 1.07 -7.34 -6.55
CA SER A 38 1.47 -6.04 -7.09
C SER A 38 2.57 -5.43 -6.24
N PHE A 39 3.46 -4.68 -6.87
CA PHE A 39 4.54 -3.98 -6.18
C PHE A 39 4.20 -2.50 -6.08
N ILE A 40 4.49 -1.92 -4.92
CA ILE A 40 4.21 -0.51 -4.70
C ILE A 40 5.40 0.16 -4.02
N THR A 41 5.47 1.47 -4.17
CA THR A 41 6.43 2.31 -3.47
C THR A 41 5.66 3.47 -2.85
N VAL A 42 5.97 3.79 -1.59
CA VAL A 42 5.35 4.93 -0.94
C VAL A 42 6.06 6.19 -1.38
N LYS A 43 5.32 7.12 -1.96
CA LYS A 43 5.89 8.36 -2.47
C LYS A 43 5.68 9.54 -1.52
N HIS A 44 4.51 9.62 -0.91
CA HIS A 44 4.20 10.70 0.00
C HIS A 44 3.33 10.20 1.12
N ARG A 45 3.42 10.87 2.26
CA ARG A 45 2.57 10.60 3.40
C ARG A 45 2.18 11.92 4.01
N LEU A 46 0.91 12.09 4.31
CA LEU A 46 0.47 13.25 5.04
C LEU A 46 0.48 12.93 6.53
N PRO A 47 0.71 13.92 7.36
CA PRO A 47 0.83 13.68 8.80
C PRO A 47 -0.50 13.31 9.44
N LEU A 48 -0.42 12.88 10.69
CA LEU A 48 -1.59 12.62 11.54
C LEU A 48 -2.50 11.54 10.96
N GLY A 49 -1.89 10.51 10.40
CA GLY A 49 -2.67 9.39 9.86
C GLY A 49 -3.40 9.70 8.58
N GLY A 50 -2.97 10.75 7.89
CA GLY A 50 -3.61 11.16 6.65
C GLY A 50 -3.29 10.26 5.48
N PRO A 51 -3.69 10.68 4.28
CA PRO A 51 -3.51 9.87 3.08
C PRO A 51 -2.08 9.47 2.81
N VAL A 52 -1.92 8.30 2.19
CA VAL A 52 -0.63 7.78 1.78
C VAL A 52 -0.66 7.67 0.27
N CYS A 53 0.26 8.34 -0.41
CA CYS A 53 0.36 8.25 -1.85
C CYS A 53 1.35 7.17 -2.23
N ILE A 54 0.90 6.25 -3.07
CA ILE A 54 1.74 5.15 -3.53
C ILE A 54 1.84 5.16 -5.03
N HIS A 55 2.88 4.53 -5.52
CA HIS A 55 3.10 4.32 -6.93
C HIS A 55 3.06 2.81 -7.20
N LEU A 56 2.15 2.40 -8.09
CA LEU A 56 2.14 1.02 -8.55
C LEU A 56 3.22 0.88 -9.61
N MET A 57 4.05 -0.15 -9.48
CA MET A 57 5.20 -0.25 -10.37
C MET A 57 4.82 -0.50 -11.83
N ASP A 58 3.63 -1.05 -12.07
CA ASP A 58 3.18 -1.30 -13.43
C ASP A 58 2.45 -0.10 -14.03
N SER A 59 2.41 1.01 -13.32
CA SER A 59 1.66 2.17 -13.75
C SER A 59 2.46 3.42 -13.49
N SER A 60 2.22 4.45 -14.27
CA SER A 60 2.87 5.73 -14.04
C SER A 60 2.06 6.62 -13.11
N ASN A 61 0.91 6.17 -12.67
CA ASN A 61 0.01 6.98 -11.86
C ASN A 61 0.29 6.79 -10.38
N LEU A 62 0.05 7.87 -9.63
CA LEU A 62 0.07 7.82 -8.18
C LEU A 62 -1.35 7.57 -7.69
N ILE A 63 -1.46 6.83 -6.60
CA ILE A 63 -2.74 6.52 -6.01
C ILE A 63 -2.71 7.02 -4.57
N ALA A 64 -3.72 7.79 -4.18
CA ALA A 64 -3.82 8.28 -2.82
C ALA A 64 -4.75 7.35 -2.05
N LEU A 65 -4.22 6.71 -1.03
CA LEU A 65 -5.00 5.82 -0.17
C LEU A 65 -5.32 6.54 1.13
N ARG A 66 -6.53 6.37 1.60
CA ARG A 66 -6.84 6.84 2.94
C ARG A 66 -6.05 6.03 3.94
N GLY A 67 -5.80 6.64 5.12
CA GLY A 67 -5.07 5.92 6.15
C GLY A 67 -5.67 4.57 6.48
N SER A 68 -7.00 4.51 6.56
CA SER A 68 -7.68 3.25 6.86
C SER A 68 -7.46 2.22 5.75
N GLU A 69 -7.43 2.67 4.51
CA GLU A 69 -7.19 1.75 3.40
C GLU A 69 -5.76 1.23 3.43
N ALA A 70 -4.82 2.12 3.69
CA ALA A 70 -3.42 1.71 3.77
C ALA A 70 -3.19 0.72 4.91
N LYS A 71 -3.93 0.87 6.01
CA LYS A 71 -3.81 -0.05 7.14
C LYS A 71 -4.40 -1.42 6.84
N SER A 72 -5.25 -1.53 5.84
CA SER A 72 -5.91 -2.80 5.54
C SER A 72 -5.15 -3.63 4.50
N ILE A 73 -4.10 -3.09 3.89
CA ILE A 73 -3.37 -3.77 2.84
C ILE A 73 -2.06 -4.30 3.41
N ILE A 74 -1.92 -5.62 3.43
CA ILE A 74 -0.75 -6.28 3.98
C ILE A 74 0.34 -6.30 2.94
N ILE A 75 1.56 -5.96 3.36
CA ILE A 75 2.68 -5.80 2.44
C ILE A 75 3.88 -6.59 2.94
N GLU A 76 4.63 -7.14 2.00
CA GLU A 76 5.94 -7.70 2.27
C GLU A 76 6.95 -6.67 1.83
N LYS A 77 7.66 -6.11 2.80
CA LYS A 77 8.61 -5.06 2.53
C LYS A 77 9.87 -5.64 1.92
N PHE A 78 10.38 -4.96 0.90
CA PHE A 78 11.69 -5.33 0.37
C PHE A 78 12.76 -4.88 1.34
N LEU A 79 13.65 -5.81 1.64
CA LEU A 79 14.82 -5.47 2.42
C LEU A 79 15.79 -4.92 1.42
N GLY A 80 15.88 -3.76 1.26
CA GLY A 80 16.61 -3.13 0.24
C GLY A 80 17.93 -3.78 -0.03
N GLU A 81 18.59 -3.56 -0.82
CA GLU A 81 19.80 -3.92 -1.18
C GLU A 81 20.07 -3.36 -2.25
#